data_e90ce425e6c24db75982aa734411ab0f
#
_entry.id   e90ce425e6c24db75982aa734411ab0f
#
_cell.length_a   1.000
_cell.length_b   1.000
_cell.length_c   1.000
_cell.angle_alpha   90.00
_cell.angle_beta   90.00
_cell.angle_gamma   90.00
#
_symmetry.space_group_name_H-M   'P 1'
#
loop_
_entity.id
_entity.type
_entity.pdbx_description
1 polymer ?
#
loop_
_entity_poly.entity_id
_entity_poly.type
_entity_poly.pdbx_seq_one_letter_code
_entity_poly.pdbx_strand_id
1 'polypeptide(L)'
;PQVMMDEGSITFLGWSIGDLQTVSLNGAQTEVEIVGTSTAELARTMYFLRDDLSGILGVNATSIYLDLPSGVEVDSALGEASMGIVERQTLLDGINSLLDQQTQIFQAMMYLGLLFTVVVMFNTMIMNVAERDFELATLRVLGASTRNLGTMLLFESLLIGIIGGIVGVLFAYGGAVGLAASFSSWQFFVPVTIVPSVAWQLMSGVIIIAVAMTPFGMWRLRRMDLVEKVKDLSQ
;
A
#
# COMPACT_ATOMS: atom_id res chain seq x y z
N PRO A 1 9.41 0.66 37.87
CA PRO A 1 9.17 -0.44 36.90
C PRO A 1 9.51 0.00 35.48
N GLN A 2 10.01 -0.95 34.70
CA GLN A 2 10.36 -0.75 33.30
C GLN A 2 9.23 -1.20 32.39
N VAL A 3 8.98 -0.44 31.31
CA VAL A 3 7.88 -0.72 30.40
C VAL A 3 8.30 -0.63 28.94
N MET A 4 7.74 -1.49 28.10
CA MET A 4 7.73 -1.31 26.65
C MET A 4 6.35 -0.83 26.24
N MET A 5 6.31 0.17 25.34
CA MET A 5 5.05 0.71 24.83
C MET A 5 4.94 0.52 23.33
N ASP A 6 3.72 0.51 22.83
CA ASP A 6 3.51 0.53 21.38
C ASP A 6 3.98 1.88 20.78
N GLU A 7 4.52 1.81 19.56
CA GLU A 7 5.07 2.96 18.83
C GLU A 7 4.02 4.08 18.64
N GLY A 8 2.77 3.70 18.43
CA GLY A 8 1.69 4.65 18.29
C GLY A 8 1.38 5.43 19.58
N SER A 9 1.44 4.79 20.76
CA SER A 9 1.27 5.48 22.04
C SER A 9 2.40 6.46 22.30
N ILE A 10 3.64 6.07 22.04
CA ILE A 10 4.83 6.93 22.19
C ILE A 10 4.70 8.15 21.28
N THR A 11 4.36 7.95 20.01
CA THR A 11 4.19 9.03 19.04
C THR A 11 3.05 9.97 19.43
N PHE A 12 1.91 9.43 19.87
CA PHE A 12 0.75 10.24 20.24
C PHE A 12 0.96 11.06 21.51
N LEU A 13 1.64 10.48 22.51
CA LEU A 13 1.95 11.14 23.79
C LEU A 13 3.15 12.06 23.70
N GLY A 14 3.96 11.96 22.64
CA GLY A 14 5.21 12.71 22.48
C GLY A 14 6.30 12.27 23.46
N TRP A 15 6.26 11.01 23.89
CA TRP A 15 7.23 10.42 24.79
C TRP A 15 8.42 9.84 24.02
N SER A 16 9.51 9.55 24.73
CA SER A 16 10.72 8.98 24.15
C SER A 16 11.26 7.83 24.99
N ILE A 17 12.05 6.96 24.36
CA ILE A 17 12.75 5.88 25.09
C ILE A 17 13.72 6.52 26.07
N GLY A 18 13.70 6.08 27.33
CA GLY A 18 14.47 6.61 28.43
C GLY A 18 13.71 7.63 29.30
N ASP A 19 12.49 8.03 28.88
CA ASP A 19 11.68 8.95 29.68
C ASP A 19 11.09 8.24 30.91
N LEU A 20 11.04 8.98 32.02
CA LEU A 20 10.30 8.62 33.23
C LEU A 20 8.93 9.28 33.17
N GLN A 21 7.89 8.48 33.19
CA GLN A 21 6.50 8.95 33.05
C GLN A 21 5.62 8.38 34.18
N THR A 22 4.67 9.19 34.64
CA THR A 22 3.71 8.75 35.64
C THR A 22 2.45 8.26 34.94
N VAL A 23 2.15 6.97 35.10
CA VAL A 23 0.94 6.34 34.57
C VAL A 23 0.02 5.94 35.70
N SER A 24 -1.29 6.04 35.46
CA SER A 24 -2.31 5.59 36.41
C SER A 24 -2.78 4.18 36.05
N LEU A 25 -2.50 3.22 36.91
CA LEU A 25 -2.90 1.83 36.78
C LEU A 25 -3.88 1.50 37.91
N ASN A 26 -5.13 1.17 37.55
CA ASN A 26 -6.18 0.86 38.51
C ASN A 26 -6.32 1.90 39.67
N GLY A 27 -6.09 3.19 39.36
CA GLY A 27 -6.18 4.29 40.32
C GLY A 27 -4.89 4.57 41.11
N ALA A 28 -3.88 3.72 41.03
CA ALA A 28 -2.55 3.97 41.59
C ALA A 28 -1.68 4.70 40.56
N GLN A 29 -1.02 5.79 41.00
CA GLN A 29 -0.01 6.46 40.21
C GLN A 29 1.33 5.75 40.35
N THR A 30 1.91 5.32 39.25
CA THR A 30 3.19 4.61 39.22
C THR A 30 4.12 5.28 38.22
N GLU A 31 5.36 5.59 38.68
CA GLU A 31 6.39 6.08 37.78
C GLU A 31 7.01 4.91 37.01
N VAL A 32 7.06 5.01 35.69
CA VAL A 32 7.57 3.98 34.79
C VAL A 32 8.64 4.56 33.88
N GLU A 33 9.67 3.78 33.60
CA GLU A 33 10.73 4.08 32.64
C GLU A 33 10.41 3.38 31.33
N ILE A 34 10.39 4.13 30.21
CA ILE A 34 10.16 3.59 28.88
C ILE A 34 11.48 3.02 28.36
N VAL A 35 11.59 1.70 28.28
CA VAL A 35 12.83 1.03 27.86
C VAL A 35 12.83 0.55 26.40
N GLY A 36 11.68 0.59 25.74
CA GLY A 36 11.60 0.15 24.34
C GLY A 36 10.23 0.34 23.73
N THR A 37 10.18 0.09 22.42
CA THR A 37 8.96 0.16 21.63
C THR A 37 8.56 -1.21 21.10
N SER A 38 7.26 -1.43 20.97
CA SER A 38 6.66 -2.59 20.33
C SER A 38 5.76 -2.13 19.19
N THR A 39 5.74 -2.86 18.09
CA THR A 39 4.82 -2.57 16.99
C THR A 39 3.47 -3.21 17.31
N ALA A 40 2.48 -2.39 17.64
CA ALA A 40 1.09 -2.80 17.79
C ALA A 40 0.21 -1.85 16.98
N GLU A 41 -0.43 -2.39 15.95
CA GLU A 41 -1.28 -1.62 15.05
C GLU A 41 -2.69 -1.44 15.61
N LEU A 42 -3.16 -2.42 16.36
CA LEU A 42 -4.47 -2.49 16.98
C LEU A 42 -4.34 -2.51 18.49
N ALA A 43 -5.05 -1.63 19.15
CA ALA A 43 -5.05 -1.42 20.59
C ALA A 43 -3.71 -0.91 21.15
N ARG A 44 -3.81 0.10 22.01
CA ARG A 44 -2.66 0.63 22.74
C ARG A 44 -2.25 -0.36 23.83
N THR A 45 -0.99 -0.75 23.82
CA THR A 45 -0.49 -1.79 24.69
C THR A 45 0.75 -1.31 25.42
N MET A 46 0.77 -1.58 26.72
CA MET A 46 1.91 -1.34 27.56
C MET A 46 2.34 -2.68 28.19
N TYR A 47 3.59 -3.05 27.99
CA TYR A 47 4.15 -4.31 28.49
C TYR A 47 4.99 -4.04 29.72
N PHE A 48 4.66 -4.71 30.81
CA PHE A 48 5.37 -4.67 32.08
C PHE A 48 6.04 -5.99 32.36
N LEU A 49 7.03 -5.99 33.20
CA LEU A 49 7.47 -7.22 33.85
C LEU A 49 6.33 -7.72 34.74
N ARG A 50 6.10 -9.03 34.71
CA ARG A 50 4.99 -9.66 35.43
C ARG A 50 4.99 -9.35 36.93
N ASP A 51 6.18 -9.41 37.54
CA ASP A 51 6.32 -9.21 38.99
C ASP A 51 5.99 -7.76 39.38
N ASP A 52 6.41 -6.79 38.57
CA ASP A 52 6.09 -5.38 38.79
C ASP A 52 4.57 -5.13 38.65
N LEU A 53 3.96 -5.67 37.58
CA LEU A 53 2.54 -5.48 37.32
C LEU A 53 1.68 -6.18 38.38
N SER A 54 2.04 -7.40 38.81
CA SER A 54 1.33 -8.12 39.85
C SER A 54 1.39 -7.42 41.20
N GLY A 55 2.52 -6.79 41.50
CA GLY A 55 2.68 -5.96 42.71
C GLY A 55 1.79 -4.71 42.69
N ILE A 56 1.60 -4.09 41.53
CA ILE A 56 0.78 -2.87 41.36
C ILE A 56 -0.71 -3.22 41.37
N LEU A 57 -1.11 -4.25 40.62
CA LEU A 57 -2.53 -4.60 40.43
C LEU A 57 -3.09 -5.56 41.50
N GLY A 58 -2.23 -6.21 42.27
CA GLY A 58 -2.65 -7.21 43.26
C GLY A 58 -3.22 -8.49 42.66
N VAL A 59 -2.97 -8.74 41.37
CA VAL A 59 -3.43 -9.95 40.66
C VAL A 59 -2.27 -10.69 40.01
N ASN A 60 -2.27 -12.02 40.11
CA ASN A 60 -1.16 -12.83 39.60
C ASN A 60 -1.27 -13.14 38.09
N ALA A 61 -2.46 -13.32 37.58
CA ALA A 61 -2.73 -13.58 36.16
C ALA A 61 -4.21 -13.35 35.87
N THR A 62 -4.48 -12.81 34.67
CA THR A 62 -5.83 -12.63 34.12
C THR A 62 -6.09 -13.53 32.91
N SER A 63 -5.05 -14.08 32.32
CA SER A 63 -5.13 -15.01 31.19
C SER A 63 -3.97 -16.01 31.25
N ILE A 64 -4.20 -17.18 30.69
CA ILE A 64 -3.20 -18.25 30.57
C ILE A 64 -3.12 -18.65 29.11
N TYR A 65 -1.91 -18.76 28.59
CA TYR A 65 -1.65 -19.34 27.28
C TYR A 65 -1.21 -20.79 27.45
N LEU A 66 -1.94 -21.68 26.80
CA LEU A 66 -1.66 -23.13 26.83
C LEU A 66 -1.19 -23.56 25.43
N ASP A 67 -0.04 -24.20 25.34
CA ASP A 67 0.41 -24.90 24.17
C ASP A 67 0.08 -26.38 24.28
N LEU A 68 -0.99 -26.77 23.60
CA LEU A 68 -1.51 -28.14 23.67
C LEU A 68 -1.22 -28.85 22.34
N PRO A 69 -0.84 -30.13 22.38
CA PRO A 69 -0.75 -30.95 21.18
C PRO A 69 -2.09 -31.01 20.44
N SER A 70 -2.04 -31.17 19.14
CA SER A 70 -3.23 -31.24 18.28
C SER A 70 -4.18 -32.38 18.76
N GLY A 71 -5.44 -32.04 18.99
CA GLY A 71 -6.48 -33.00 19.41
C GLY A 71 -6.61 -33.18 20.91
N VAL A 72 -5.89 -32.44 21.73
CA VAL A 72 -6.09 -32.39 23.20
C VAL A 72 -7.07 -31.27 23.51
N GLU A 73 -8.20 -31.61 24.10
CA GLU A 73 -9.18 -30.65 24.59
C GLU A 73 -8.72 -30.04 25.92
N VAL A 74 -9.09 -28.77 26.15
CA VAL A 74 -8.85 -28.13 27.45
C VAL A 74 -9.72 -28.80 28.51
N ASP A 75 -9.14 -29.06 29.67
CA ASP A 75 -9.89 -29.64 30.82
C ASP A 75 -11.12 -28.78 31.10
N SER A 76 -12.25 -29.48 31.30
CA SER A 76 -13.55 -28.85 31.59
C SER A 76 -13.49 -27.93 32.80
N ALA A 77 -12.67 -28.27 33.80
CA ALA A 77 -12.49 -27.47 35.02
C ALA A 77 -11.85 -26.11 34.73
N LEU A 78 -10.92 -26.04 33.74
CA LEU A 78 -10.35 -24.78 33.28
C LEU A 78 -11.35 -23.99 32.42
N GLY A 79 -12.17 -24.70 31.65
CA GLY A 79 -13.25 -24.10 30.86
C GLY A 79 -14.29 -23.41 31.73
N GLU A 80 -14.72 -24.06 32.82
CA GLU A 80 -15.68 -23.51 33.78
C GLU A 80 -15.10 -22.33 34.59
N ALA A 81 -13.80 -22.35 34.87
CA ALA A 81 -13.11 -21.28 35.61
C ALA A 81 -12.76 -20.05 34.74
N SER A 82 -12.83 -20.18 33.43
CA SER A 82 -12.49 -19.10 32.49
C SER A 82 -13.73 -18.38 31.97
N MET A 83 -13.59 -17.08 31.67
CA MET A 83 -14.65 -16.30 30.99
C MET A 83 -14.81 -16.69 29.53
N GLY A 84 -13.84 -17.40 28.97
CA GLY A 84 -13.85 -17.87 27.59
C GLY A 84 -12.52 -18.51 27.20
N ILE A 85 -12.60 -19.43 26.26
CA ILE A 85 -11.45 -20.08 25.64
C ILE A 85 -11.40 -19.60 24.20
N VAL A 86 -10.26 -19.11 23.78
CA VAL A 86 -10.03 -18.68 22.41
C VAL A 86 -8.90 -19.53 21.83
N GLU A 87 -9.23 -20.31 20.82
CA GLU A 87 -8.25 -21.09 20.08
C GLU A 87 -7.44 -20.18 19.14
N ARG A 88 -6.13 -20.36 19.18
CA ARG A 88 -5.22 -19.62 18.30
C ARG A 88 -5.60 -19.79 16.81
N GLN A 89 -6.00 -21.01 16.41
CA GLN A 89 -6.37 -21.30 15.03
C GLN A 89 -7.60 -20.48 14.60
N THR A 90 -8.63 -20.44 15.42
CA THR A 90 -9.84 -19.66 15.15
C THR A 90 -9.56 -18.16 15.04
N LEU A 91 -8.65 -17.65 15.88
CA LEU A 91 -8.20 -16.26 15.76
C LEU A 91 -7.44 -16.01 14.47
N LEU A 92 -6.48 -16.88 14.14
CA LEU A 92 -5.71 -16.75 12.92
C LEU A 92 -6.58 -16.83 11.66
N ASP A 93 -7.52 -17.76 11.63
CA ASP A 93 -8.44 -17.91 10.50
C ASP A 93 -9.36 -16.70 10.37
N GLY A 94 -9.83 -16.16 11.48
CA GLY A 94 -10.61 -14.91 11.52
C GLY A 94 -9.81 -13.73 10.99
N ILE A 95 -8.58 -13.53 11.47
CA ILE A 95 -7.69 -12.47 11.03
C ILE A 95 -7.35 -12.64 9.54
N ASN A 96 -6.96 -13.84 9.11
CA ASN A 96 -6.64 -14.11 7.72
C ASN A 96 -7.82 -13.84 6.79
N SER A 97 -9.05 -14.23 7.18
CA SER A 97 -10.23 -13.98 6.37
C SER A 97 -10.52 -12.48 6.21
N LEU A 98 -10.31 -11.68 7.25
CA LEU A 98 -10.44 -10.22 7.18
C LEU A 98 -9.36 -9.59 6.28
N LEU A 99 -8.12 -10.05 6.42
CA LEU A 99 -7.00 -9.59 5.58
C LEU A 99 -7.20 -9.97 4.11
N ASP A 100 -7.70 -11.17 3.83
CA ASP A 100 -8.01 -11.62 2.48
C ASP A 100 -9.13 -10.79 1.84
N GLN A 101 -10.18 -10.51 2.59
CA GLN A 101 -11.27 -9.65 2.12
C GLN A 101 -10.77 -8.24 1.81
N GLN A 102 -9.95 -7.65 2.68
CA GLN A 102 -9.36 -6.33 2.46
C GLN A 102 -8.42 -6.33 1.26
N THR A 103 -7.61 -7.37 1.12
CA THR A 103 -6.69 -7.55 -0.01
C THR A 103 -7.45 -7.64 -1.34
N GLN A 104 -8.58 -8.35 -1.38
CA GLN A 104 -9.42 -8.44 -2.58
C GLN A 104 -9.98 -7.07 -3.00
N ILE A 105 -10.40 -6.24 -2.04
CA ILE A 105 -10.88 -4.87 -2.30
C ILE A 105 -9.76 -4.03 -2.91
N PHE A 106 -8.56 -4.05 -2.31
CA PHE A 106 -7.41 -3.31 -2.83
C PHE A 106 -6.96 -3.80 -4.20
N GLN A 107 -6.99 -5.11 -4.45
CA GLN A 107 -6.72 -5.68 -5.77
C GLN A 107 -7.73 -5.20 -6.82
N ALA A 108 -9.01 -5.19 -6.48
CA ALA A 108 -10.04 -4.67 -7.38
C ALA A 108 -9.80 -3.18 -7.71
N MET A 109 -9.45 -2.36 -6.73
CA MET A 109 -9.09 -0.95 -6.94
C MET A 109 -7.84 -0.80 -7.81
N MET A 110 -6.83 -1.65 -7.61
CA MET A 110 -5.62 -1.68 -8.44
C MET A 110 -5.93 -2.02 -9.90
N TYR A 111 -6.75 -3.03 -10.16
CA TYR A 111 -7.16 -3.38 -11.53
C TYR A 111 -7.96 -2.26 -12.18
N LEU A 112 -8.81 -1.59 -11.43
CA LEU A 112 -9.56 -0.43 -11.91
C LEU A 112 -8.63 0.73 -12.27
N GLY A 113 -7.61 0.99 -11.45
CA GLY A 113 -6.56 1.97 -11.74
C GLY A 113 -5.75 1.63 -12.99
N LEU A 114 -5.40 0.36 -13.19
CA LEU A 114 -4.75 -0.11 -14.41
C LEU A 114 -5.64 0.06 -15.64
N LEU A 115 -6.93 -0.21 -15.53
CA LEU A 115 -7.90 0.02 -16.60
C LEU A 115 -7.94 1.50 -16.99
N PHE A 116 -8.02 2.40 -16.02
CA PHE A 116 -7.95 3.84 -16.28
C PHE A 116 -6.64 4.24 -16.97
N THR A 117 -5.52 3.67 -16.53
CA THR A 117 -4.21 3.93 -17.15
C THR A 117 -4.22 3.53 -18.63
N VAL A 118 -4.79 2.36 -18.96
CA VAL A 118 -4.94 1.91 -20.36
C VAL A 118 -5.76 2.92 -21.17
N VAL A 119 -6.91 3.35 -20.65
CA VAL A 119 -7.81 4.29 -21.33
C VAL A 119 -7.12 5.65 -21.55
N VAL A 120 -6.48 6.17 -20.52
CA VAL A 120 -5.78 7.47 -20.60
C VAL A 120 -4.61 7.40 -21.57
N MET A 121 -3.75 6.38 -21.48
CA MET A 121 -2.63 6.20 -22.40
C MET A 121 -3.09 6.02 -23.85
N PHE A 122 -4.15 5.26 -24.06
CA PHE A 122 -4.73 5.09 -25.40
C PHE A 122 -5.23 6.42 -25.96
N ASN A 123 -5.96 7.20 -25.16
CA ASN A 123 -6.44 8.51 -25.58
C ASN A 123 -5.29 9.48 -25.86
N THR A 124 -4.30 9.54 -24.99
CA THR A 124 -3.10 10.40 -25.17
C THR A 124 -2.35 10.03 -26.44
N MET A 125 -2.19 8.72 -26.70
CA MET A 125 -1.51 8.25 -27.91
C MET A 125 -2.28 8.60 -29.19
N ILE A 126 -3.62 8.46 -29.17
CA ILE A 126 -4.44 8.87 -30.31
C ILE A 126 -4.31 10.37 -30.56
N MET A 127 -4.31 11.17 -29.51
CA MET A 127 -4.22 12.61 -29.58
C MET A 127 -2.85 13.06 -30.10
N ASN A 128 -1.76 12.51 -29.55
CA ASN A 128 -0.41 12.78 -30.03
C ASN A 128 -0.24 12.46 -31.52
N VAL A 129 -0.74 11.31 -31.97
CA VAL A 129 -0.68 10.95 -33.39
C VAL A 129 -1.53 11.92 -34.23
N ALA A 130 -2.70 12.34 -33.76
CA ALA A 130 -3.59 13.24 -34.48
C ALA A 130 -3.04 14.66 -34.59
N GLU A 131 -2.43 15.16 -33.52
CA GLU A 131 -1.81 16.50 -33.49
C GLU A 131 -0.56 16.60 -34.38
N ARG A 132 0.18 15.48 -34.51
CA ARG A 132 1.42 15.41 -35.31
C ARG A 132 1.24 14.69 -36.64
N ASP A 133 -0.02 14.50 -37.09
CA ASP A 133 -0.37 13.81 -38.33
C ASP A 133 0.43 14.35 -39.51
N PHE A 134 0.57 15.68 -39.62
CA PHE A 134 1.29 16.36 -40.69
C PHE A 134 2.80 16.10 -40.65
N GLU A 135 3.44 16.20 -39.48
CA GLU A 135 4.85 15.90 -39.29
C GLU A 135 5.17 14.44 -39.63
N LEU A 136 4.33 13.53 -39.15
CA LEU A 136 4.47 12.10 -39.39
C LEU A 136 4.26 11.72 -40.86
N ALA A 137 3.30 12.39 -41.54
CA ALA A 137 3.09 12.23 -42.97
C ALA A 137 4.29 12.74 -43.78
N THR A 138 4.84 13.91 -43.46
CA THR A 138 6.02 14.47 -44.10
C THR A 138 7.24 13.58 -43.95
N LEU A 139 7.51 13.06 -42.74
CA LEU A 139 8.60 12.11 -42.50
C LEU A 139 8.43 10.84 -43.33
N ARG A 140 7.21 10.39 -43.53
CA ARG A 140 6.89 9.21 -44.35
C ARG A 140 7.15 9.46 -45.84
N VAL A 141 6.80 10.63 -46.34
CA VAL A 141 7.08 11.05 -47.73
C VAL A 141 8.59 11.15 -47.97
N LEU A 142 9.34 11.62 -46.97
CA LEU A 142 10.81 11.68 -46.98
C LEU A 142 11.48 10.29 -46.85
N GLY A 143 10.69 9.19 -46.76
CA GLY A 143 11.19 7.82 -46.76
C GLY A 143 11.38 7.19 -45.38
N ALA A 144 10.91 7.83 -44.32
CA ALA A 144 10.96 7.21 -42.98
C ALA A 144 10.11 5.94 -42.95
N SER A 145 10.71 4.85 -42.47
CA SER A 145 10.00 3.60 -42.33
C SER A 145 8.96 3.66 -41.21
N THR A 146 7.84 2.95 -41.36
CA THR A 146 6.80 2.85 -40.32
C THR A 146 7.37 2.32 -39.00
N ARG A 147 8.43 1.51 -39.07
CA ARG A 147 9.11 0.98 -37.89
C ARG A 147 9.84 2.06 -37.12
N ASN A 148 10.52 2.97 -37.82
CA ASN A 148 11.25 4.08 -37.17
C ASN A 148 10.27 5.05 -36.49
N LEU A 149 9.14 5.34 -37.12
CA LEU A 149 8.08 6.16 -36.53
C LEU A 149 7.44 5.45 -35.31
N GLY A 150 7.25 4.13 -35.42
CA GLY A 150 6.74 3.33 -34.30
C GLY A 150 7.69 3.32 -33.10
N THR A 151 9.01 3.21 -33.32
CA THR A 151 10.00 3.29 -32.24
C THR A 151 10.03 4.67 -31.60
N MET A 152 9.87 5.73 -32.36
CA MET A 152 9.75 7.09 -31.83
C MET A 152 8.55 7.23 -30.90
N LEU A 153 7.36 6.76 -31.31
CA LEU A 153 6.15 6.76 -30.48
C LEU A 153 6.32 5.90 -29.23
N LEU A 154 7.02 4.76 -29.34
CA LEU A 154 7.30 3.90 -28.21
C LEU A 154 8.17 4.62 -27.17
N PHE A 155 9.27 5.27 -27.60
CA PHE A 155 10.13 6.02 -26.68
C PHE A 155 9.39 7.18 -26.02
N GLU A 156 8.54 7.89 -26.73
CA GLU A 156 7.70 8.96 -26.18
C GLU A 156 6.74 8.42 -25.12
N SER A 157 6.03 7.34 -25.42
CA SER A 157 5.11 6.68 -24.48
C SER A 157 5.84 6.12 -23.26
N LEU A 158 7.03 5.54 -23.43
CA LEU A 158 7.86 5.05 -22.33
C LEU A 158 8.32 6.20 -21.43
N LEU A 159 8.75 7.31 -22.02
CA LEU A 159 9.22 8.46 -21.27
C LEU A 159 8.10 9.07 -20.42
N ILE A 160 6.92 9.24 -21.02
CA ILE A 160 5.71 9.69 -20.30
C ILE A 160 5.35 8.68 -19.20
N GLY A 161 5.38 7.39 -19.50
CA GLY A 161 5.07 6.33 -18.54
C GLY A 161 6.04 6.30 -17.35
N ILE A 162 7.34 6.44 -17.60
CA ILE A 162 8.36 6.43 -16.55
C ILE A 162 8.23 7.67 -15.66
N ILE A 163 8.16 8.86 -16.25
CA ILE A 163 8.02 10.11 -15.48
C ILE A 163 6.70 10.10 -14.71
N GLY A 164 5.60 9.77 -15.38
CA GLY A 164 4.29 9.67 -14.74
C GLY A 164 4.24 8.63 -13.63
N GLY A 165 4.91 7.49 -13.82
CA GLY A 165 5.03 6.44 -12.82
C GLY A 165 5.80 6.90 -11.57
N ILE A 166 6.94 7.58 -11.74
CA ILE A 166 7.72 8.13 -10.62
C ILE A 166 6.89 9.14 -9.83
N VAL A 167 6.31 10.11 -10.55
CA VAL A 167 5.45 11.13 -9.94
C VAL A 167 4.25 10.49 -9.25
N GLY A 168 3.62 9.49 -9.88
CA GLY A 168 2.50 8.73 -9.32
C GLY A 168 2.85 8.02 -8.03
N VAL A 169 4.00 7.37 -7.93
CA VAL A 169 4.48 6.72 -6.70
C VAL A 169 4.69 7.73 -5.57
N LEU A 170 5.27 8.90 -5.88
CA LEU A 170 5.47 9.97 -4.89
C LEU A 170 4.13 10.50 -4.36
N PHE A 171 3.16 10.76 -5.25
CA PHE A 171 1.82 11.20 -4.86
C PHE A 171 1.05 10.12 -4.10
N ALA A 172 1.19 8.85 -4.48
CA ALA A 172 0.57 7.73 -3.77
C ALA A 172 1.10 7.62 -2.34
N TYR A 173 2.42 7.79 -2.14
CA TYR A 173 3.00 7.83 -0.80
C TYR A 173 2.48 8.99 0.03
N GLY A 174 2.50 10.21 -0.53
CA GLY A 174 1.96 11.39 0.15
C GLY A 174 0.48 11.23 0.52
N GLY A 175 -0.31 10.66 -0.39
CA GLY A 175 -1.71 10.33 -0.15
C GLY A 175 -1.89 9.28 0.95
N ALA A 176 -1.07 8.23 0.95
CA ALA A 176 -1.10 7.20 1.99
C ALA A 176 -0.76 7.77 3.38
N VAL A 177 0.27 8.62 3.47
CA VAL A 177 0.62 9.30 4.72
C VAL A 177 -0.52 10.21 5.19
N GLY A 178 -1.11 11.00 4.30
CA GLY A 178 -2.24 11.87 4.62
C GLY A 178 -3.47 11.08 5.07
N LEU A 179 -3.75 9.96 4.43
CA LEU A 179 -4.83 9.06 4.79
C LEU A 179 -4.58 8.42 6.16
N ALA A 180 -3.39 7.87 6.38
CA ALA A 180 -3.00 7.28 7.66
C ALA A 180 -3.10 8.31 8.79
N ALA A 181 -2.64 9.54 8.58
CA ALA A 181 -2.77 10.62 9.56
C ALA A 181 -4.23 10.93 9.89
N SER A 182 -5.13 10.86 8.89
CA SER A 182 -6.57 11.11 9.07
C SER A 182 -7.27 9.99 9.84
N PHE A 183 -6.79 8.75 9.71
CA PHE A 183 -7.33 7.60 10.45
C PHE A 183 -6.61 7.33 11.77
N SER A 184 -5.43 7.91 11.98
CA SER A 184 -4.71 7.76 13.25
C SER A 184 -5.50 8.44 14.38
N SER A 185 -5.81 7.66 15.40
CA SER A 185 -6.52 8.10 16.60
C SER A 185 -5.84 7.50 17.82
N TRP A 186 -6.32 7.87 19.00
CA TRP A 186 -5.83 7.24 20.24
C TRP A 186 -5.93 5.71 20.22
N GLN A 187 -6.90 5.15 19.48
CA GLN A 187 -7.15 3.71 19.46
C GLN A 187 -6.44 2.98 18.31
N PHE A 188 -6.12 3.69 17.23
CA PHE A 188 -5.53 3.09 16.03
C PHE A 188 -4.31 3.87 15.59
N PHE A 189 -3.25 3.16 15.29
CA PHE A 189 -2.05 3.68 14.67
C PHE A 189 -1.79 2.91 13.38
N VAL A 190 -1.72 3.63 12.27
CA VAL A 190 -1.47 3.03 10.96
C VAL A 190 -0.09 3.46 10.48
N PRO A 191 0.94 2.63 10.67
CA PRO A 191 2.27 2.91 10.13
C PRO A 191 2.23 2.81 8.60
N VAL A 192 2.74 3.83 7.91
CA VAL A 192 2.87 3.81 6.45
C VAL A 192 4.27 3.38 6.08
N THR A 193 4.37 2.21 5.49
CA THR A 193 5.63 1.68 4.98
C THR A 193 5.57 1.52 3.46
N ILE A 194 6.61 1.96 2.77
CA ILE A 194 6.73 1.67 1.33
C ILE A 194 7.32 0.28 1.19
N VAL A 195 6.57 -0.61 0.57
CA VAL A 195 7.06 -1.93 0.16
C VAL A 195 7.65 -1.80 -1.25
N PRO A 196 8.97 -1.90 -1.44
CA PRO A 196 9.60 -1.67 -2.74
C PRO A 196 9.05 -2.56 -3.86
N SER A 197 8.63 -3.78 -3.53
CA SER A 197 8.04 -4.71 -4.50
C SER A 197 6.74 -4.16 -5.12
N VAL A 198 5.90 -3.45 -4.36
CA VAL A 198 4.66 -2.86 -4.86
C VAL A 198 4.98 -1.71 -5.83
N ALA A 199 5.96 -0.87 -5.49
CA ALA A 199 6.40 0.21 -6.38
C ALA A 199 6.93 -0.36 -7.72
N TRP A 200 7.71 -1.44 -7.68
CA TRP A 200 8.20 -2.12 -8.88
C TRP A 200 7.07 -2.77 -9.69
N GLN A 201 6.07 -3.37 -9.05
CA GLN A 201 4.91 -3.94 -9.73
C GLN A 201 4.11 -2.85 -10.47
N LEU A 202 3.86 -1.72 -9.84
CA LEU A 202 3.17 -0.60 -10.47
C LEU A 202 3.96 -0.04 -11.65
N MET A 203 5.27 0.21 -11.46
CA MET A 203 6.14 0.68 -12.55
C MET A 203 6.17 -0.29 -13.73
N SER A 204 6.34 -1.58 -13.46
CA SER A 204 6.33 -2.60 -14.52
C SER A 204 5.00 -2.66 -15.25
N GLY A 205 3.88 -2.53 -14.53
CA GLY A 205 2.54 -2.46 -15.11
C GLY A 205 2.39 -1.28 -16.08
N VAL A 206 2.82 -0.10 -15.69
CA VAL A 206 2.79 1.10 -16.56
C VAL A 206 3.66 0.92 -17.80
N ILE A 207 4.86 0.38 -17.64
CA ILE A 207 5.78 0.11 -18.76
C ILE A 207 5.19 -0.91 -19.73
N ILE A 208 4.60 -1.99 -19.22
CA ILE A 208 3.93 -3.00 -20.05
C ILE A 208 2.78 -2.38 -20.84
N ILE A 209 1.96 -1.54 -20.21
CA ILE A 209 0.86 -0.83 -20.88
C ILE A 209 1.41 0.09 -21.99
N ALA A 210 2.47 0.86 -21.70
CA ALA A 210 3.10 1.74 -22.68
C ALA A 210 3.59 0.98 -23.92
N VAL A 211 4.26 -0.15 -23.70
CA VAL A 211 4.72 -1.03 -24.80
C VAL A 211 3.54 -1.65 -25.55
N ALA A 212 2.51 -2.13 -24.84
CA ALA A 212 1.33 -2.75 -25.43
C ALA A 212 0.48 -1.77 -26.27
N MET A 213 0.55 -0.47 -25.97
CA MET A 213 -0.17 0.56 -26.74
C MET A 213 0.53 0.91 -28.06
N THR A 214 1.84 0.69 -28.17
CA THR A 214 2.61 1.03 -29.39
C THR A 214 2.05 0.42 -30.67
N PRO A 215 1.63 -0.85 -30.74
CA PRO A 215 1.04 -1.44 -31.94
C PRO A 215 -0.22 -0.70 -32.44
N PHE A 216 -1.03 -0.16 -31.51
CA PHE A 216 -2.22 0.60 -31.86
C PHE A 216 -1.87 1.92 -32.56
N GLY A 217 -0.85 2.64 -32.08
CA GLY A 217 -0.33 3.84 -32.75
C GLY A 217 0.25 3.52 -34.12
N MET A 218 1.01 2.43 -34.25
CA MET A 218 1.51 1.98 -35.55
C MET A 218 0.40 1.59 -36.52
N TRP A 219 -0.67 0.96 -36.03
CA TRP A 219 -1.82 0.62 -36.85
C TRP A 219 -2.52 1.85 -37.39
N ARG A 220 -2.70 2.88 -36.57
CA ARG A 220 -3.27 4.16 -36.99
C ARG A 220 -2.37 4.84 -38.03
N LEU A 221 -1.05 4.91 -37.80
CA LEU A 221 -0.07 5.41 -38.76
C LEU A 221 -0.13 4.71 -40.12
N ARG A 222 -0.35 3.38 -40.14
CA ARG A 222 -0.47 2.61 -41.40
C ARG A 222 -1.73 2.94 -42.18
N ARG A 223 -2.81 3.35 -41.53
CA ARG A 223 -4.11 3.67 -42.16
C ARG A 223 -4.23 5.13 -42.59
N MET A 224 -3.24 5.97 -42.32
CA MET A 224 -3.22 7.34 -42.80
C MET A 224 -3.13 7.38 -44.34
N ASP A 225 -4.06 8.09 -44.97
CA ASP A 225 -4.00 8.37 -46.41
C ASP A 225 -3.06 9.56 -46.65
N LEU A 226 -1.85 9.23 -47.16
CA LEU A 226 -0.78 10.19 -47.42
C LEU A 226 -1.16 11.14 -48.55
N VAL A 227 -2.00 10.73 -49.48
CA VAL A 227 -2.35 11.52 -50.67
C VAL A 227 -3.28 12.66 -50.31
N GLU A 228 -4.27 12.42 -49.47
CA GLU A 228 -5.24 13.42 -49.04
C GLU A 228 -4.59 14.49 -48.17
N LYS A 229 -3.70 14.09 -47.27
CA LYS A 229 -2.99 15.01 -46.36
C LYS A 229 -1.95 15.89 -47.03
N VAL A 230 -1.33 15.41 -48.11
CA VAL A 230 -0.38 16.21 -48.91
C VAL A 230 -1.11 17.18 -49.85
N LYS A 231 -2.32 16.84 -50.29
CA LYS A 231 -3.13 17.70 -51.15
C LYS A 231 -3.68 18.94 -50.44
N ASP A 232 -3.96 18.83 -49.14
CA ASP A 232 -4.36 19.98 -48.30
C ASP A 232 -3.24 21.02 -48.12
N LEU A 233 -1.99 20.69 -48.50
CA LEU A 233 -0.84 21.61 -48.52
C LEU A 233 -0.76 22.47 -49.79
N SER A 234 -1.51 22.12 -50.80
CA SER A 234 -1.46 22.83 -52.10
C SER A 234 -2.61 23.83 -52.29
N GLN A 235 -3.42 24.02 -51.26
CA GLN A 235 -4.46 25.05 -51.19
C GLN A 235 -4.10 26.13 -50.14
#